data_d873b571ed8dd8ca0d1a4b901a5ddf8a
#
_entry.id   d873b571ed8dd8ca0d1a4b901a5ddf8a
#
_cell.length_a   1.000
_cell.length_b   1.000
_cell.length_c   1.000
_cell.angle_alpha   90.00
_cell.angle_beta   90.00
_cell.angle_gamma   90.00
#
_symmetry.space_group_name_H-M   'P 1'
#
loop_
_entity.id
_entity.type
_entity.pdbx_description
1 polymer ?
#
loop_
_entity_poly.entity_id
_entity_poly.type
_entity_poly.pdbx_seq_one_letter_code
_entity_poly.pdbx_strand_id
1 'polypeptide(L)'
;MAELDSVYKCISSERYTPYSLARKIGAVAILESASFAKGRERYSILMAEEAFKIIQDDDGVAFLIDGKRVPFVATEDSLDALGRKKPADILDALLYVAGQHKNFENSADIPVPASGMGYLSYEFARRCDNIRFFEQEDELGVPESLFIAGHIYIVFDHFTETMHIFGFNYNEHKIDINAAVEKMVKRINDMDFSYVENDIGKFEYRILTDLEKSKREYTQKVVELKKHIVDGDIIQAVPSRRVQIECKATALQVYGKLRKVNPSPYMFYLDFGDFQLTGASPESLVRVRDGKASIHPIAGTIHRGKSEAEDEELSQTLRENPKERAEHLMLVDLARNDLGRVCKSGSVTVPQYMECERYSHVIHLVSNTEGLVKDGVKPIQVLRASFPAGTVSGAPKISAMQILSGLEKTKRRFYAGAVGYIQNNGDLDFCITIRSALCKNGVFSLQAGGGIVYDSTPEREFTETQEKLGALIATLTE
;
A
#
# COMPACT_ATOMS: atom_id res chain seq x y z
N MET A 1 28.82 -17.06 7.01
CA MET A 1 28.83 -15.60 6.90
C MET A 1 29.08 -15.03 8.28
N ALA A 2 29.92 -14.00 8.43
CA ALA A 2 30.04 -13.29 9.69
C ALA A 2 28.67 -12.73 10.07
N GLU A 3 28.30 -12.82 11.35
CA GLU A 3 27.04 -12.28 11.85
C GLU A 3 27.07 -10.75 11.69
N LEU A 4 26.02 -10.17 11.09
CA LEU A 4 25.90 -8.72 10.92
C LEU A 4 25.56 -8.10 12.27
N ASP A 5 26.20 -6.97 12.58
CA ASP A 5 25.89 -6.23 13.79
C ASP A 5 24.45 -5.74 13.76
N SER A 6 23.72 -6.02 14.82
CA SER A 6 22.37 -5.54 15.07
C SER A 6 22.20 -5.13 16.52
N VAL A 7 21.37 -4.11 16.76
CA VAL A 7 21.16 -3.53 18.10
C VAL A 7 19.67 -3.43 18.36
N TYR A 8 19.28 -3.75 19.59
CA TYR A 8 17.90 -3.60 20.03
C TYR A 8 17.85 -2.83 21.34
N LYS A 9 16.91 -1.87 21.44
CA LYS A 9 16.56 -1.14 22.67
C LYS A 9 15.06 -1.00 22.79
N CYS A 10 14.58 -1.01 24.04
CA CYS A 10 13.18 -0.74 24.35
C CYS A 10 13.12 0.44 25.33
N ILE A 11 12.29 1.45 25.02
CA ILE A 11 12.08 2.64 25.86
C ILE A 11 10.59 2.98 25.92
N SER A 12 10.17 3.80 26.90
CA SER A 12 8.77 4.29 26.98
C SER A 12 8.38 5.15 25.79
N SER A 13 7.14 5.03 25.33
CA SER A 13 6.55 5.85 24.27
C SER A 13 5.55 6.90 24.77
N GLU A 14 5.29 6.99 26.08
CA GLU A 14 4.22 7.81 26.67
C GLU A 14 4.22 9.29 26.22
N ARG A 15 5.39 9.84 25.88
CA ARG A 15 5.55 11.24 25.48
C ARG A 15 5.31 11.50 24.00
N TYR A 16 5.16 10.45 23.18
CA TYR A 16 5.28 10.56 21.74
C TYR A 16 4.07 9.95 21.01
N THR A 17 3.66 10.62 19.95
CA THR A 17 2.89 9.95 18.89
C THR A 17 3.85 9.64 17.73
N PRO A 18 3.58 8.60 16.93
CA PRO A 18 4.43 8.27 15.78
C PRO A 18 4.68 9.48 14.88
N TYR A 19 3.64 10.24 14.54
CA TYR A 19 3.75 11.44 13.71
C TYR A 19 4.59 12.56 14.34
N SER A 20 4.38 12.85 15.63
CA SER A 20 5.15 13.89 16.31
C SER A 20 6.63 13.52 16.42
N LEU A 21 6.93 12.24 16.70
CA LEU A 21 8.30 11.76 16.71
C LEU A 21 8.93 11.79 15.32
N ALA A 22 8.20 11.36 14.29
CA ALA A 22 8.67 11.39 12.89
C ALA A 22 9.09 12.80 12.48
N ARG A 23 8.30 13.84 12.83
CA ARG A 23 8.66 15.26 12.62
C ARG A 23 9.93 15.65 13.33
N LYS A 24 10.07 15.24 14.59
CA LYS A 24 11.24 15.55 15.42
C LYS A 24 12.53 14.99 14.86
N ILE A 25 12.50 13.71 14.50
CA ILE A 25 13.72 13.01 14.05
C ILE A 25 13.97 13.15 12.56
N GLY A 26 12.99 13.66 11.78
CA GLY A 26 13.05 13.68 10.33
C GLY A 26 12.96 12.27 9.75
N ALA A 27 11.97 11.48 10.21
CA ALA A 27 11.81 10.11 9.75
C ALA A 27 11.60 10.02 8.24
N VAL A 28 12.26 9.06 7.62
CA VAL A 28 12.21 8.78 6.18
C VAL A 28 10.89 8.10 5.79
N ALA A 29 10.35 7.28 6.71
CA ALA A 29 9.08 6.58 6.46
C ALA A 29 8.24 6.44 7.73
N ILE A 30 6.93 6.40 7.53
CA ILE A 30 5.91 6.17 8.57
C ILE A 30 4.93 5.14 8.02
N LEU A 31 4.67 4.08 8.78
CA LEU A 31 3.54 3.19 8.58
C LEU A 31 2.72 3.18 9.86
N GLU A 32 1.44 3.52 9.76
CA GLU A 32 0.50 3.49 10.88
C GLU A 32 -0.76 2.72 10.47
N SER A 33 -1.41 2.12 11.43
CA SER A 33 -2.74 1.55 11.28
C SER A 33 -3.71 2.22 12.23
N ALA A 34 -4.81 2.72 11.70
CA ALA A 34 -5.86 3.36 12.46
C ALA A 34 -7.24 2.92 11.97
N SER A 35 -8.11 2.57 12.90
CA SER A 35 -9.51 2.28 12.63
C SER A 35 -10.37 3.18 13.51
N PHE A 36 -11.42 3.79 12.92
CA PHE A 36 -12.31 4.66 13.67
C PHE A 36 -13.10 3.92 14.76
N ALA A 37 -13.44 2.66 14.49
CA ALA A 37 -14.21 1.81 15.41
C ALA A 37 -13.34 1.17 16.50
N LYS A 38 -12.08 0.86 16.20
CA LYS A 38 -11.16 0.13 17.08
C LYS A 38 -10.02 1.00 17.63
N GLY A 39 -9.94 2.28 17.21
CA GLY A 39 -8.83 3.17 17.53
C GLY A 39 -7.58 2.82 16.72
N ARG A 40 -6.39 3.03 17.32
CA ARG A 40 -5.12 2.60 16.72
C ARG A 40 -4.97 1.10 16.84
N GLU A 41 -4.47 0.48 15.79
CA GLU A 41 -3.95 -0.87 15.86
C GLU A 41 -2.70 -0.91 16.77
N ARG A 42 -2.25 -2.12 17.09
CA ARG A 42 -1.19 -2.31 18.09
C ARG A 42 0.12 -1.63 17.73
N TYR A 43 0.51 -1.63 16.45
CA TYR A 43 1.84 -1.16 16.04
C TYR A 43 1.79 0.03 15.07
N SER A 44 2.78 0.92 15.24
CA SER A 44 3.16 1.92 14.22
C SER A 44 4.67 1.84 14.02
N ILE A 45 5.13 2.03 12.79
CA ILE A 45 6.54 1.84 12.42
C ILE A 45 7.09 3.12 11.82
N LEU A 46 8.25 3.56 12.29
CA LEU A 46 9.04 4.63 11.68
C LEU A 46 10.36 4.07 11.15
N MET A 47 10.81 4.56 10.02
CA MET A 47 12.19 4.45 9.59
C MET A 47 12.90 5.78 9.90
N ALA A 48 13.84 5.74 10.82
CA ALA A 48 14.52 6.93 11.31
C ALA A 48 15.79 7.27 10.52
N GLU A 49 16.44 6.27 9.91
CA GLU A 49 17.68 6.45 9.14
C GLU A 49 17.71 5.47 7.97
N GLU A 50 17.91 6.00 6.74
CA GLU A 50 18.06 5.22 5.51
C GLU A 50 19.44 4.56 5.48
N ALA A 51 19.50 3.30 4.99
CA ALA A 51 20.75 2.61 4.67
C ALA A 51 21.04 2.69 3.18
N PHE A 52 20.11 2.25 2.34
CA PHE A 52 20.17 2.28 0.88
C PHE A 52 18.78 2.07 0.30
N LYS A 53 18.66 2.29 -1.03
CA LYS A 53 17.41 2.03 -1.75
C LYS A 53 17.53 0.79 -2.62
N ILE A 54 16.41 0.10 -2.83
CA ILE A 54 16.27 -1.06 -3.72
C ILE A 54 15.32 -0.63 -4.83
N ILE A 55 15.82 -0.58 -6.07
CA ILE A 55 15.10 -0.05 -7.23
C ILE A 55 14.85 -1.13 -8.27
N GLN A 56 13.68 -1.09 -8.89
CA GLN A 56 13.35 -1.81 -10.11
C GLN A 56 12.91 -0.81 -11.18
N ASP A 57 13.57 -0.84 -12.31
CA ASP A 57 13.26 -0.07 -13.51
C ASP A 57 13.53 -0.91 -14.77
N ASP A 58 13.65 -0.25 -15.93
CA ASP A 58 13.89 -0.93 -17.20
C ASP A 58 15.32 -1.51 -17.28
N ASP A 59 16.29 -0.98 -16.51
CA ASP A 59 17.66 -1.50 -16.38
C ASP A 59 17.77 -2.69 -15.42
N GLY A 60 16.65 -3.15 -14.85
CA GLY A 60 16.60 -4.28 -13.93
C GLY A 60 16.56 -3.87 -12.46
N VAL A 61 16.83 -4.84 -11.57
CA VAL A 61 16.85 -4.62 -10.13
C VAL A 61 18.27 -4.30 -9.64
N ALA A 62 18.38 -3.29 -8.77
CA ALA A 62 19.65 -2.83 -8.23
C ALA A 62 19.51 -2.22 -6.83
N PHE A 63 20.63 -2.12 -6.12
CA PHE A 63 20.78 -1.30 -4.92
C PHE A 63 21.32 0.08 -5.31
N LEU A 64 20.78 1.12 -4.68
CA LEU A 64 21.32 2.49 -4.76
C LEU A 64 22.00 2.80 -3.42
N ILE A 65 23.33 2.74 -3.38
CA ILE A 65 24.18 2.88 -2.20
C ILE A 65 25.03 4.14 -2.39
N ASP A 66 24.89 5.13 -1.53
CA ASP A 66 25.62 6.41 -1.65
C ASP A 66 25.52 7.03 -3.07
N GLY A 67 24.34 6.94 -3.67
CA GLY A 67 24.06 7.44 -5.02
C GLY A 67 24.61 6.56 -6.15
N LYS A 68 25.26 5.42 -5.85
CA LYS A 68 25.79 4.49 -6.85
C LYS A 68 24.83 3.33 -7.07
N ARG A 69 24.60 2.97 -8.33
CA ARG A 69 23.80 1.83 -8.73
C ARG A 69 24.64 0.55 -8.73
N VAL A 70 24.26 -0.43 -7.91
CA VAL A 70 24.87 -1.75 -7.82
C VAL A 70 23.84 -2.79 -8.25
N PRO A 71 24.00 -3.47 -9.40
CA PRO A 71 23.03 -4.47 -9.84
C PRO A 71 22.86 -5.60 -8.82
N PHE A 72 21.62 -6.00 -8.56
CA PHE A 72 21.34 -7.17 -7.73
C PHE A 72 21.54 -8.45 -8.55
N VAL A 73 22.29 -9.38 -7.99
CA VAL A 73 22.48 -10.72 -8.56
C VAL A 73 21.87 -11.73 -7.60
N ALA A 74 20.81 -12.40 -8.03
CA ALA A 74 20.16 -13.43 -7.22
C ALA A 74 21.09 -14.62 -7.02
N THR A 75 21.16 -15.11 -5.77
CA THR A 75 21.93 -16.30 -5.40
C THR A 75 21.15 -17.59 -5.59
N GLU A 76 19.83 -17.49 -5.73
CA GLU A 76 18.90 -18.60 -5.93
C GLU A 76 18.03 -18.34 -7.16
N ASP A 77 17.39 -19.41 -7.67
CA ASP A 77 16.41 -19.28 -8.75
C ASP A 77 15.21 -18.42 -8.31
N SER A 78 14.89 -17.42 -9.10
CA SER A 78 13.66 -16.64 -8.95
C SER A 78 12.49 -17.42 -9.53
N LEU A 79 11.36 -17.43 -8.81
CA LEU A 79 10.17 -18.20 -9.19
C LEU A 79 8.94 -17.28 -9.32
N ASP A 80 8.10 -17.58 -10.32
CA ASP A 80 6.76 -16.99 -10.42
C ASP A 80 5.80 -17.58 -9.39
N ALA A 81 4.53 -17.14 -9.39
CA ALA A 81 3.50 -17.65 -8.48
C ALA A 81 3.25 -19.17 -8.59
N LEU A 82 3.57 -19.76 -9.73
CA LEU A 82 3.38 -21.21 -10.01
C LEU A 82 4.68 -22.01 -9.84
N GLY A 83 5.76 -21.40 -9.33
CA GLY A 83 7.05 -22.06 -9.13
C GLY A 83 7.89 -22.23 -10.39
N ARG A 84 7.58 -21.53 -11.50
CA ARG A 84 8.37 -21.56 -12.72
C ARG A 84 9.50 -20.54 -12.67
N LYS A 85 10.66 -20.88 -13.21
CA LYS A 85 11.83 -19.99 -13.26
C LYS A 85 11.53 -18.71 -14.05
N LYS A 86 12.00 -17.59 -13.54
CA LYS A 86 11.90 -16.25 -14.12
C LYS A 86 13.14 -15.43 -13.82
N PRO A 87 13.41 -14.34 -14.54
CA PRO A 87 14.43 -13.38 -14.13
C PRO A 87 14.17 -12.80 -12.75
N ALA A 88 15.22 -12.57 -11.97
CA ALA A 88 15.12 -11.94 -10.67
C ALA A 88 14.54 -10.52 -10.78
N ASP A 89 13.78 -10.13 -9.77
CA ASP A 89 13.21 -8.80 -9.65
C ASP A 89 13.29 -8.28 -8.20
N ILE A 90 12.64 -7.15 -7.94
CA ILE A 90 12.71 -6.47 -6.65
C ILE A 90 12.24 -7.34 -5.48
N LEU A 91 11.26 -8.23 -5.67
CA LEU A 91 10.80 -9.10 -4.58
C LEU A 91 11.88 -10.10 -4.14
N ASP A 92 12.69 -10.56 -5.07
CA ASP A 92 13.82 -11.45 -4.76
C ASP A 92 14.91 -10.68 -3.99
N ALA A 93 15.17 -9.42 -4.38
CA ALA A 93 16.10 -8.55 -3.65
C ALA A 93 15.59 -8.20 -2.24
N LEU A 94 14.29 -7.93 -2.09
CA LEU A 94 13.66 -7.66 -0.79
C LEU A 94 13.76 -8.89 0.14
N LEU A 95 13.50 -10.08 -0.38
CA LEU A 95 13.64 -11.32 0.39
C LEU A 95 15.09 -11.58 0.80
N TYR A 96 16.05 -11.31 -0.10
CA TYR A 96 17.47 -11.40 0.19
C TYR A 96 17.88 -10.44 1.31
N VAL A 97 17.45 -9.17 1.25
CA VAL A 97 17.76 -8.16 2.28
C VAL A 97 17.13 -8.53 3.62
N ALA A 98 15.85 -8.91 3.61
CA ALA A 98 15.14 -9.34 4.82
C ALA A 98 15.83 -10.54 5.51
N GLY A 99 16.31 -11.49 4.73
CA GLY A 99 16.98 -12.70 5.22
C GLY A 99 18.39 -12.49 5.82
N GLN A 100 18.94 -11.25 5.76
CA GLN A 100 20.23 -10.95 6.37
C GLN A 100 20.18 -10.87 7.91
N HIS A 101 18.99 -10.73 8.49
CA HIS A 101 18.81 -10.52 9.92
C HIS A 101 18.06 -11.69 10.58
N LYS A 102 18.36 -11.95 11.85
CA LYS A 102 17.62 -12.87 12.70
C LYS A 102 16.67 -12.10 13.61
N ASN A 103 15.65 -12.77 14.13
CA ASN A 103 14.80 -12.23 15.19
C ASN A 103 15.61 -12.00 16.46
N PHE A 104 15.36 -10.88 17.13
CA PHE A 104 15.83 -10.68 18.49
C PHE A 104 14.99 -11.54 19.46
N GLU A 105 15.62 -12.16 20.46
CA GLU A 105 14.97 -13.12 21.36
C GLU A 105 13.72 -12.58 22.09
N ASN A 106 13.63 -11.25 22.26
CA ASN A 106 12.52 -10.58 22.97
C ASN A 106 11.57 -9.80 22.04
N SER A 107 11.60 -10.04 20.72
CA SER A 107 10.83 -9.26 19.75
C SER A 107 10.10 -10.09 18.70
N ALA A 108 9.84 -11.37 18.97
CA ALA A 108 9.31 -12.32 17.99
C ALA A 108 7.96 -11.87 17.34
N ASP A 109 7.14 -11.12 18.09
CA ASP A 109 5.83 -10.64 17.61
C ASP A 109 5.84 -9.20 17.07
N ILE A 110 6.98 -8.50 17.13
CA ILE A 110 7.07 -7.10 16.72
C ILE A 110 7.34 -7.04 15.22
N PRO A 111 6.49 -6.35 14.43
CA PRO A 111 6.68 -6.25 12.99
C PRO A 111 7.87 -5.36 12.66
N VAL A 112 8.95 -5.94 12.17
CA VAL A 112 10.13 -5.21 11.72
C VAL A 112 10.26 -5.33 10.21
N PRO A 113 10.25 -4.20 9.45
CA PRO A 113 10.38 -4.23 7.99
C PRO A 113 11.83 -4.46 7.56
N ALA A 114 12.32 -5.67 7.79
CA ALA A 114 13.71 -6.04 7.53
C ALA A 114 14.12 -5.91 6.05
N SER A 115 13.15 -6.01 5.11
CA SER A 115 13.37 -5.72 3.69
C SER A 115 13.43 -4.23 3.34
N GLY A 116 13.14 -3.35 4.30
CA GLY A 116 12.77 -1.96 4.02
C GLY A 116 11.29 -1.79 3.73
N MET A 117 10.89 -0.52 3.47
CA MET A 117 9.53 -0.10 3.17
C MET A 117 9.50 0.57 1.80
N GLY A 118 8.43 0.35 1.02
CA GLY A 118 8.36 0.95 -0.30
C GLY A 118 7.10 0.59 -1.06
N TYR A 119 7.15 0.77 -2.39
CA TYR A 119 6.02 0.50 -3.26
C TYR A 119 6.37 -0.36 -4.48
N LEU A 120 5.38 -1.10 -4.93
CA LEU A 120 5.32 -1.76 -6.24
C LEU A 120 4.34 -0.98 -7.12
N SER A 121 4.72 -0.63 -8.36
CA SER A 121 3.79 0.01 -9.29
C SER A 121 2.75 -0.98 -9.82
N TYR A 122 1.66 -0.47 -10.36
CA TYR A 122 0.65 -1.28 -11.05
C TYR A 122 1.28 -2.10 -12.20
N GLU A 123 2.23 -1.53 -12.92
CA GLU A 123 2.91 -2.17 -14.05
C GLU A 123 3.82 -3.33 -13.62
N PHE A 124 4.15 -3.46 -12.34
CA PHE A 124 4.85 -4.62 -11.79
C PHE A 124 4.07 -5.94 -12.03
N ALA A 125 2.77 -5.85 -12.28
CA ALA A 125 1.93 -7.00 -12.63
C ALA A 125 2.48 -7.82 -13.81
N ARG A 126 3.18 -7.20 -14.78
CA ARG A 126 3.86 -7.89 -15.88
C ARG A 126 4.96 -8.86 -15.44
N ARG A 127 5.44 -8.71 -14.18
CA ARG A 127 6.43 -9.59 -13.57
C ARG A 127 5.80 -10.71 -12.75
N CYS A 128 4.51 -10.58 -12.46
CA CYS A 128 3.73 -11.55 -11.68
C CYS A 128 3.01 -12.56 -12.58
N ASP A 129 2.41 -12.08 -13.66
CA ASP A 129 1.65 -12.87 -14.63
C ASP A 129 2.04 -12.50 -16.09
N ASN A 130 1.68 -13.33 -17.04
CA ASN A 130 1.92 -13.07 -18.47
C ASN A 130 0.91 -12.04 -19.00
N ILE A 131 1.12 -10.78 -18.69
CA ILE A 131 0.29 -9.66 -19.09
C ILE A 131 1.05 -8.82 -20.13
N ARG A 132 0.42 -8.57 -21.26
CA ARG A 132 0.95 -7.69 -22.30
C ARG A 132 0.28 -6.32 -22.17
N PHE A 133 0.99 -5.35 -21.58
CA PHE A 133 0.55 -3.96 -21.60
C PHE A 133 0.83 -3.30 -22.95
N PHE A 134 -0.09 -2.44 -23.38
CA PHE A 134 0.17 -1.51 -24.48
C PHE A 134 1.19 -0.45 -24.03
N GLU A 135 1.82 0.20 -25.00
CA GLU A 135 2.73 1.30 -24.73
C GLU A 135 1.96 2.50 -24.14
N GLN A 136 2.46 3.04 -23.04
CA GLN A 136 1.84 4.14 -22.30
C GLN A 136 2.90 5.16 -21.93
N GLU A 137 2.52 6.44 -21.94
CA GLU A 137 3.37 7.53 -21.49
C GLU A 137 3.63 7.48 -19.99
N ASP A 138 4.84 7.78 -19.56
CA ASP A 138 5.22 7.87 -18.15
C ASP A 138 5.25 9.33 -17.68
N GLU A 139 4.10 9.88 -17.34
CA GLU A 139 3.98 11.27 -16.86
C GLU A 139 4.65 11.53 -15.51
N LEU A 140 4.80 10.53 -14.67
CA LEU A 140 5.32 10.71 -13.31
C LEU A 140 6.85 10.60 -13.26
N GLY A 141 7.46 9.85 -14.18
CA GLY A 141 8.89 9.67 -14.25
C GLY A 141 9.47 9.15 -12.94
N VAL A 142 8.82 8.12 -12.34
CA VAL A 142 9.29 7.44 -11.13
C VAL A 142 9.58 5.98 -11.44
N PRO A 143 10.44 5.30 -10.67
CA PRO A 143 10.75 3.88 -10.87
C PRO A 143 9.52 2.99 -10.90
N GLU A 144 9.63 1.82 -11.56
CA GLU A 144 8.58 0.80 -11.52
C GLU A 144 8.31 0.34 -10.08
N SER A 145 9.36 0.19 -9.27
CA SER A 145 9.24 -0.13 -7.85
C SER A 145 10.44 0.42 -7.10
N LEU A 146 10.22 0.87 -5.87
CA LEU A 146 11.27 1.43 -5.04
C LEU A 146 10.99 1.15 -3.56
N PHE A 147 12.01 0.61 -2.86
CA PHE A 147 12.01 0.38 -1.43
C PHE A 147 13.21 1.06 -0.79
N ILE A 148 13.07 1.45 0.47
CA ILE A 148 14.13 2.01 1.29
C ILE A 148 14.44 1.00 2.39
N ALA A 149 15.67 0.51 2.47
CA ALA A 149 16.19 -0.24 3.60
C ALA A 149 16.70 0.75 4.65
N GLY A 150 16.37 0.53 5.91
CA GLY A 150 16.73 1.45 7.00
C GLY A 150 17.80 0.87 7.93
N HIS A 151 18.73 1.72 8.38
CA HIS A 151 19.62 1.38 9.49
C HIS A 151 18.90 1.40 10.83
N ILE A 152 17.94 2.32 11.03
CA ILE A 152 17.22 2.46 12.29
C ILE A 152 15.72 2.46 12.06
N TYR A 153 15.04 1.51 12.72
CA TYR A 153 13.59 1.44 12.79
C TYR A 153 13.12 1.67 14.23
N ILE A 154 11.97 2.32 14.38
CA ILE A 154 11.30 2.53 15.66
C ILE A 154 9.88 1.98 15.53
N VAL A 155 9.56 0.96 16.31
CA VAL A 155 8.23 0.36 16.34
C VAL A 155 7.55 0.72 17.63
N PHE A 156 6.43 1.44 17.54
CA PHE A 156 5.56 1.73 18.67
C PHE A 156 4.66 0.52 18.94
N ASP A 157 4.65 0.03 20.15
CA ASP A 157 3.61 -0.86 20.67
C ASP A 157 2.64 -0.01 21.51
N HIS A 158 1.47 0.29 20.95
CA HIS A 158 0.48 1.14 21.59
C HIS A 158 -0.23 0.47 22.76
N PHE A 159 -0.14 -0.87 22.89
CA PHE A 159 -0.76 -1.60 24.01
C PHE A 159 0.12 -1.56 25.26
N THR A 160 1.43 -1.62 25.07
CA THR A 160 2.41 -1.60 26.17
C THR A 160 3.01 -0.23 26.42
N GLU A 161 2.65 0.76 25.58
CA GLU A 161 3.19 2.14 25.62
C GLU A 161 4.73 2.15 25.56
N THR A 162 5.29 1.29 24.70
CA THR A 162 6.73 1.16 24.48
C THR A 162 7.12 1.47 23.04
N MET A 163 8.38 1.89 22.86
CA MET A 163 9.04 2.00 21.57
C MET A 163 10.20 1.01 21.50
N HIS A 164 10.19 0.20 20.48
CA HIS A 164 11.24 -0.76 20.15
C HIS A 164 12.12 -0.18 19.06
N ILE A 165 13.40 0.06 19.37
CA ILE A 165 14.38 0.63 18.44
C ILE A 165 15.28 -0.48 17.96
N PHE A 166 15.27 -0.70 16.64
CA PHE A 166 16.09 -1.70 15.96
C PHE A 166 17.14 -1.03 15.12
N GLY A 167 18.38 -1.42 15.30
CA GLY A 167 19.51 -1.00 14.48
C GLY A 167 20.02 -2.17 13.65
N PHE A 168 20.21 -1.97 12.32
CA PHE A 168 20.66 -2.98 11.39
C PHE A 168 21.82 -2.50 10.52
N ASN A 169 22.83 -3.35 10.38
CA ASN A 169 23.82 -3.25 9.32
C ASN A 169 23.53 -4.30 8.24
N TYR A 170 23.85 -3.95 6.99
CA TYR A 170 23.65 -4.81 5.83
C TYR A 170 24.99 -5.17 5.18
N ASN A 171 25.02 -6.24 4.40
CA ASN A 171 26.22 -6.58 3.61
C ASN A 171 26.61 -5.44 2.65
N GLU A 172 25.60 -4.73 2.14
CA GLU A 172 25.69 -3.65 1.17
C GLU A 172 26.17 -2.34 1.79
N HIS A 173 25.75 -2.06 3.06
CA HIS A 173 26.11 -0.81 3.73
C HIS A 173 26.23 -1.01 5.24
N LYS A 174 27.34 -0.53 5.82
CA LYS A 174 27.65 -0.68 7.25
C LYS A 174 28.06 0.65 7.85
N ILE A 175 27.57 0.89 9.09
CA ILE A 175 27.91 2.03 9.92
C ILE A 175 28.26 1.55 11.33
N ASP A 176 28.72 2.44 12.20
CA ASP A 176 28.75 2.17 13.65
C ASP A 176 27.30 2.21 14.18
N ILE A 177 26.63 1.05 14.09
CA ILE A 177 25.22 0.93 14.43
C ILE A 177 24.93 1.17 15.91
N ASN A 178 25.90 0.85 16.80
CA ASN A 178 25.77 1.12 18.22
C ASN A 178 25.76 2.63 18.48
N ALA A 179 26.73 3.35 17.93
CA ALA A 179 26.79 4.80 18.05
C ALA A 179 25.56 5.49 17.40
N ALA A 180 25.07 5.00 16.26
CA ALA A 180 23.88 5.53 15.59
C ALA A 180 22.62 5.36 16.44
N VAL A 181 22.39 4.19 17.04
CA VAL A 181 21.25 3.94 17.93
C VAL A 181 21.35 4.77 19.21
N GLU A 182 22.53 4.89 19.84
CA GLU A 182 22.72 5.76 21.00
C GLU A 182 22.41 7.23 20.69
N LYS A 183 22.88 7.72 19.55
CA LYS A 183 22.59 9.07 19.06
C LYS A 183 21.10 9.28 18.85
N MET A 184 20.40 8.28 18.27
CA MET A 184 18.96 8.33 18.07
C MET A 184 18.20 8.37 19.40
N VAL A 185 18.55 7.52 20.36
CA VAL A 185 17.94 7.52 21.71
C VAL A 185 18.15 8.87 22.40
N LYS A 186 19.35 9.45 22.30
CA LYS A 186 19.62 10.79 22.83
C LYS A 186 18.73 11.83 22.16
N ARG A 187 18.61 11.84 20.84
CA ARG A 187 17.73 12.74 20.08
C ARG A 187 16.26 12.59 20.45
N ILE A 188 15.78 11.36 20.67
CA ILE A 188 14.42 11.11 21.15
C ILE A 188 14.20 11.75 22.51
N ASN A 189 15.14 11.61 23.44
CA ASN A 189 15.05 12.12 24.81
C ASN A 189 15.29 13.64 24.95
N ASP A 190 15.86 14.27 23.94
CA ASP A 190 16.10 15.72 23.94
C ASP A 190 14.76 16.49 23.98
N MET A 191 14.70 17.56 24.75
CA MET A 191 13.48 18.35 25.00
C MET A 191 13.41 19.63 24.16
N ASP A 192 14.28 19.80 23.19
CA ASP A 192 14.43 21.00 22.35
C ASP A 192 13.39 21.12 21.21
N PHE A 193 12.46 20.20 21.10
CA PHE A 193 11.45 20.15 20.06
C PHE A 193 10.07 20.53 20.56
N SER A 194 9.40 21.49 19.89
CA SER A 194 8.00 21.80 20.15
C SER A 194 7.09 20.79 19.45
N TYR A 195 6.32 20.04 20.24
CA TYR A 195 5.31 19.12 19.74
C TYR A 195 4.00 19.80 19.34
N VAL A 196 3.84 21.08 19.74
CA VAL A 196 2.67 21.87 19.33
C VAL A 196 2.81 22.17 17.85
N GLU A 197 1.89 21.60 17.08
CA GLU A 197 1.76 21.93 15.67
C GLU A 197 1.04 23.28 15.59
N ASN A 198 1.69 24.30 15.04
CA ASN A 198 0.99 25.52 14.67
C ASN A 198 -0.12 25.14 13.70
N ASP A 199 -1.28 25.76 13.86
CA ASP A 199 -2.42 25.52 12.96
C ASP A 199 -1.93 25.76 11.53
N ILE A 200 -1.86 24.68 10.76
CA ILE A 200 -1.40 24.74 9.39
C ILE A 200 -2.61 25.26 8.61
N GLY A 201 -2.66 26.57 8.42
CA GLY A 201 -3.70 27.24 7.65
C GLY A 201 -3.88 26.64 6.24
N LYS A 202 -4.76 27.21 5.47
CA LYS A 202 -4.97 26.82 4.06
C LYS A 202 -3.66 26.98 3.28
N PHE A 203 -3.35 25.96 2.49
CA PHE A 203 -2.21 26.02 1.59
C PHE A 203 -2.56 26.79 0.31
N GLU A 204 -1.58 27.47 -0.25
CA GLU A 204 -1.71 27.96 -1.64
C GLU A 204 -1.63 26.76 -2.58
N TYR A 205 -2.62 26.64 -3.46
CA TYR A 205 -2.70 25.55 -4.42
C TYR A 205 -3.21 26.00 -5.79
N ARG A 206 -2.93 25.20 -6.80
CA ARG A 206 -3.47 25.34 -8.16
C ARG A 206 -3.73 23.97 -8.75
N ILE A 207 -4.96 23.74 -9.22
CA ILE A 207 -5.30 22.51 -9.96
C ILE A 207 -4.72 22.65 -11.36
N LEU A 208 -3.84 21.72 -11.75
CA LEU A 208 -3.19 21.70 -13.05
C LEU A 208 -4.00 20.91 -14.10
N THR A 209 -4.78 19.94 -13.67
CA THR A 209 -5.60 19.10 -14.53
C THR A 209 -6.81 19.88 -15.07
N ASP A 210 -7.02 19.84 -16.38
CA ASP A 210 -8.29 20.25 -16.99
C ASP A 210 -9.38 19.25 -16.60
N LEU A 211 -10.23 19.65 -15.65
CA LEU A 211 -11.25 18.77 -15.07
C LEU A 211 -12.35 18.40 -16.09
N GLU A 212 -12.70 19.30 -17.01
CA GLU A 212 -13.70 19.05 -18.04
C GLU A 212 -13.18 18.04 -19.08
N LYS A 213 -11.92 18.18 -19.49
CA LYS A 213 -11.25 17.21 -20.35
C LYS A 213 -11.16 15.85 -19.66
N SER A 214 -10.73 15.83 -18.40
CA SER A 214 -10.63 14.61 -17.60
C SER A 214 -11.98 13.90 -17.48
N LYS A 215 -13.09 14.64 -17.30
CA LYS A 215 -14.44 14.10 -17.29
C LYS A 215 -14.80 13.44 -18.61
N ARG A 216 -14.61 14.15 -19.73
CA ARG A 216 -14.90 13.60 -21.07
C ARG A 216 -14.10 12.32 -21.37
N GLU A 217 -12.80 12.34 -21.07
CA GLU A 217 -11.94 11.18 -21.31
C GLU A 217 -12.34 9.98 -20.43
N TYR A 218 -12.69 10.21 -19.15
CA TYR A 218 -13.11 9.14 -18.25
C TYR A 218 -14.47 8.56 -18.66
N THR A 219 -15.45 9.39 -18.96
CA THR A 219 -16.77 8.92 -19.40
C THR A 219 -16.70 8.16 -20.73
N GLN A 220 -15.79 8.56 -21.65
CA GLN A 220 -15.54 7.81 -22.87
C GLN A 220 -14.95 6.40 -22.57
N LYS A 221 -14.02 6.27 -21.63
CA LYS A 221 -13.50 4.97 -21.22
C LYS A 221 -14.61 4.06 -20.67
N VAL A 222 -15.54 4.62 -19.89
CA VAL A 222 -16.71 3.84 -19.39
C VAL A 222 -17.55 3.31 -20.55
N VAL A 223 -17.82 4.12 -21.56
CA VAL A 223 -18.58 3.70 -22.75
C VAL A 223 -17.88 2.58 -23.50
N GLU A 224 -16.56 2.68 -23.71
CA GLU A 224 -15.78 1.64 -24.41
C GLU A 224 -15.73 0.33 -23.60
N LEU A 225 -15.51 0.41 -22.28
CA LEU A 225 -15.50 -0.77 -21.42
C LEU A 225 -16.84 -1.50 -21.40
N LYS A 226 -17.96 -0.77 -21.46
CA LYS A 226 -19.29 -1.39 -21.56
C LYS A 226 -19.47 -2.21 -22.84
N LYS A 227 -18.82 -1.83 -23.96
CA LYS A 227 -18.84 -2.67 -25.17
C LYS A 227 -18.13 -4.00 -24.92
N HIS A 228 -16.92 -3.97 -24.32
CA HIS A 228 -16.19 -5.19 -23.96
C HIS A 228 -16.96 -6.09 -22.99
N ILE A 229 -17.76 -5.50 -22.08
CA ILE A 229 -18.63 -6.27 -21.18
C ILE A 229 -19.76 -6.95 -21.97
N VAL A 230 -20.40 -6.22 -22.90
CA VAL A 230 -21.48 -6.76 -23.74
C VAL A 230 -20.94 -7.84 -24.68
N ASP A 231 -19.74 -7.68 -25.22
CA ASP A 231 -19.06 -8.65 -26.10
C ASP A 231 -18.56 -9.89 -25.34
N GLY A 232 -18.56 -9.85 -23.99
CA GLY A 232 -18.15 -10.97 -23.13
C GLY A 232 -16.65 -11.09 -22.89
N ASP A 233 -15.86 -10.08 -23.24
CA ASP A 233 -14.41 -10.06 -23.00
C ASP A 233 -14.05 -9.97 -21.51
N ILE A 234 -14.88 -9.23 -20.75
CA ILE A 234 -14.74 -8.99 -19.32
C ILE A 234 -16.10 -8.91 -18.63
N ILE A 235 -16.12 -9.13 -17.32
CA ILE A 235 -17.29 -8.93 -16.45
C ILE A 235 -17.23 -7.54 -15.80
N GLN A 236 -16.02 -7.12 -15.42
CA GLN A 236 -15.74 -5.85 -14.76
C GLN A 236 -14.35 -5.35 -15.17
N ALA A 237 -14.19 -4.03 -15.25
CA ALA A 237 -12.88 -3.37 -15.31
C ALA A 237 -12.90 -2.08 -14.51
N VAL A 238 -11.72 -1.66 -14.01
CA VAL A 238 -11.57 -0.47 -13.15
C VAL A 238 -10.71 0.58 -13.87
N PRO A 239 -11.30 1.40 -14.75
CA PRO A 239 -10.59 2.55 -15.35
C PRO A 239 -10.31 3.60 -14.29
N SER A 240 -9.25 4.37 -14.51
CA SER A 240 -8.86 5.43 -13.59
C SER A 240 -8.64 6.76 -14.28
N ARG A 241 -8.62 7.82 -13.46
CA ARG A 241 -8.22 9.17 -13.85
C ARG A 241 -7.32 9.81 -12.82
N ARG A 242 -6.39 10.64 -13.28
CA ARG A 242 -5.43 11.37 -12.46
C ARG A 242 -5.83 12.84 -12.34
N VAL A 243 -5.61 13.40 -11.14
CA VAL A 243 -5.71 14.83 -10.87
C VAL A 243 -4.38 15.30 -10.31
N GLN A 244 -3.84 16.38 -10.87
CA GLN A 244 -2.58 16.99 -10.42
C GLN A 244 -2.86 18.36 -9.82
N ILE A 245 -2.29 18.59 -8.64
CA ILE A 245 -2.44 19.81 -7.85
C ILE A 245 -1.06 20.31 -7.44
N GLU A 246 -0.68 21.47 -7.90
CA GLU A 246 0.47 22.18 -7.37
C GLU A 246 0.11 22.76 -6.01
N CYS A 247 0.90 22.50 -4.98
CA CYS A 247 0.62 22.92 -3.61
C CYS A 247 1.91 23.19 -2.84
N LYS A 248 1.93 24.25 -2.02
CA LYS A 248 3.08 24.59 -1.17
C LYS A 248 3.24 23.71 0.09
N ALA A 249 2.28 22.82 0.35
CA ALA A 249 2.38 21.85 1.43
C ALA A 249 3.54 20.88 1.21
N THR A 250 4.21 20.46 2.27
CA THR A 250 5.07 19.28 2.21
C THR A 250 4.21 18.00 2.27
N ALA A 251 4.69 16.90 1.69
CA ALA A 251 3.97 15.62 1.75
C ALA A 251 3.74 15.13 3.20
N LEU A 252 4.66 15.42 4.12
CA LEU A 252 4.50 15.10 5.54
C LEU A 252 3.39 15.94 6.21
N GLN A 253 3.21 17.20 5.82
CA GLN A 253 2.09 18.03 6.28
C GLN A 253 0.75 17.49 5.76
N VAL A 254 0.70 17.12 4.48
CA VAL A 254 -0.48 16.46 3.87
C VAL A 254 -0.80 15.16 4.60
N TYR A 255 0.20 14.33 4.89
CA TYR A 255 0.04 13.13 5.71
C TYR A 255 -0.56 13.45 7.09
N GLY A 256 -0.04 14.49 7.77
CA GLY A 256 -0.55 14.93 9.06
C GLY A 256 -2.03 15.34 9.05
N LYS A 257 -2.48 16.04 8.00
CA LYS A 257 -3.91 16.36 7.79
C LYS A 257 -4.71 15.10 7.46
N LEU A 258 -4.22 14.27 6.54
CA LEU A 258 -4.91 13.05 6.09
C LEU A 258 -5.21 12.09 7.25
N ARG A 259 -4.29 11.94 8.22
CA ARG A 259 -4.50 11.16 9.44
C ARG A 259 -5.71 11.61 10.27
N LYS A 260 -6.02 12.90 10.25
CA LYS A 260 -7.13 13.48 11.01
C LYS A 260 -8.46 13.34 10.26
N VAL A 261 -8.42 13.49 8.93
CA VAL A 261 -9.61 13.52 8.08
C VAL A 261 -10.07 12.11 7.69
N ASN A 262 -9.12 11.22 7.40
CA ASN A 262 -9.40 9.88 6.86
C ASN A 262 -8.52 8.80 7.50
N PRO A 263 -8.65 8.53 8.81
CA PRO A 263 -7.93 7.42 9.45
C PRO A 263 -8.30 6.10 8.78
N SER A 264 -7.27 5.31 8.43
CA SER A 264 -7.42 4.09 7.64
C SER A 264 -6.49 2.98 8.16
N PRO A 265 -6.79 1.69 7.89
CA PRO A 265 -5.97 0.57 8.34
C PRO A 265 -4.52 0.62 7.86
N TYR A 266 -4.28 1.25 6.71
CA TYR A 266 -2.94 1.40 6.14
C TYR A 266 -2.67 2.86 5.83
N MET A 267 -2.07 3.56 6.77
CA MET A 267 -1.59 4.92 6.59
C MET A 267 -0.09 4.92 6.39
N PHE A 268 0.38 5.63 5.38
CA PHE A 268 1.80 5.64 5.06
C PHE A 268 2.29 7.00 4.58
N TYR A 269 3.54 7.28 4.91
CA TYR A 269 4.38 8.33 4.35
C TYR A 269 5.74 7.71 4.04
N LEU A 270 6.22 7.88 2.81
CA LEU A 270 7.51 7.37 2.34
C LEU A 270 8.22 8.50 1.60
N ASP A 271 9.43 8.86 2.04
CA ASP A 271 10.27 9.87 1.42
C ASP A 271 11.42 9.20 0.65
N PHE A 272 11.33 9.23 -0.66
CA PHE A 272 12.35 8.66 -1.54
C PHE A 272 13.42 9.69 -1.96
N GLY A 273 13.40 10.89 -1.40
CA GLY A 273 14.25 12.02 -1.76
C GLY A 273 13.69 12.82 -2.91
N ASP A 274 13.72 12.29 -4.14
CA ASP A 274 13.23 12.97 -5.33
C ASP A 274 11.71 13.12 -5.40
N PHE A 275 10.98 12.27 -4.70
CA PHE A 275 9.54 12.31 -4.57
C PHE A 275 9.09 11.64 -3.26
N GLN A 276 7.88 11.96 -2.83
CA GLN A 276 7.26 11.37 -1.65
C GLN A 276 5.95 10.70 -2.03
N LEU A 277 5.61 9.62 -1.30
CA LEU A 277 4.33 8.94 -1.40
C LEU A 277 3.62 8.99 -0.05
N THR A 278 2.37 9.45 -0.04
CA THR A 278 1.53 9.49 1.16
C THR A 278 0.14 8.94 0.88
N GLY A 279 -0.47 8.27 1.87
CA GLY A 279 -1.78 7.70 1.66
C GLY A 279 -2.45 7.19 2.93
N ALA A 280 -3.74 6.89 2.76
CA ALA A 280 -4.63 6.30 3.77
C ALA A 280 -5.47 5.22 3.10
N SER A 281 -4.84 4.09 2.81
CA SER A 281 -5.49 2.96 2.13
C SER A 281 -6.40 2.21 3.09
N PRO A 282 -7.66 1.96 2.72
CA PRO A 282 -8.57 1.16 3.52
C PRO A 282 -8.36 -0.36 3.33
N GLU A 283 -7.59 -0.78 2.31
CA GLU A 283 -7.66 -2.14 1.79
C GLU A 283 -6.30 -2.83 1.78
N SER A 284 -6.23 -4.00 2.44
CA SER A 284 -5.09 -4.92 2.34
C SER A 284 -5.05 -5.55 0.94
N LEU A 285 -3.86 -5.62 0.34
CA LEU A 285 -3.64 -6.44 -0.84
C LEU A 285 -3.51 -7.91 -0.44
N VAL A 286 -2.55 -8.20 0.42
CA VAL A 286 -2.31 -9.54 0.96
C VAL A 286 -1.41 -9.45 2.19
N ARG A 287 -1.69 -10.30 3.17
CA ARG A 287 -0.85 -10.53 4.34
C ARG A 287 -0.44 -12.00 4.40
N VAL A 288 0.81 -12.26 4.72
CA VAL A 288 1.28 -13.60 5.09
C VAL A 288 1.88 -13.52 6.48
N ARG A 289 1.39 -14.33 7.38
CA ARG A 289 1.91 -14.44 8.75
C ARG A 289 1.92 -15.90 9.18
N ASP A 290 3.07 -16.38 9.66
CA ASP A 290 3.26 -17.75 10.17
C ASP A 290 2.76 -18.82 9.17
N GLY A 291 3.05 -18.63 7.87
CA GLY A 291 2.65 -19.55 6.81
C GLY A 291 1.16 -19.51 6.44
N LYS A 292 0.38 -18.56 6.97
CA LYS A 292 -1.02 -18.33 6.63
C LYS A 292 -1.14 -17.06 5.80
N ALA A 293 -1.71 -17.20 4.61
CA ALA A 293 -2.02 -16.07 3.72
C ALA A 293 -3.46 -15.60 3.93
N SER A 294 -3.69 -14.29 3.88
CA SER A 294 -5.03 -13.69 3.96
C SER A 294 -5.21 -12.53 2.99
N ILE A 295 -6.41 -12.42 2.43
CA ILE A 295 -6.90 -11.31 1.61
C ILE A 295 -8.25 -10.88 2.16
N HIS A 296 -8.47 -9.57 2.29
CA HIS A 296 -9.69 -8.98 2.82
C HIS A 296 -10.45 -8.22 1.73
N PRO A 297 -11.30 -8.88 0.93
CA PRO A 297 -12.15 -8.18 -0.03
C PRO A 297 -13.09 -7.21 0.67
N ILE A 298 -13.13 -5.99 0.19
CA ILE A 298 -14.04 -4.93 0.64
C ILE A 298 -14.83 -4.48 -0.59
N ALA A 299 -16.16 -4.61 -0.52
CA ALA A 299 -17.07 -4.09 -1.54
C ALA A 299 -18.37 -3.66 -0.88
N GLY A 300 -19.18 -2.93 -1.62
CA GLY A 300 -20.39 -2.36 -1.06
C GLY A 300 -20.08 -1.24 -0.06
N THR A 301 -20.72 -0.10 -0.24
CA THR A 301 -20.50 1.06 0.63
C THR A 301 -21.82 1.77 0.83
N ILE A 302 -22.16 2.03 2.10
CA ILE A 302 -23.28 2.89 2.48
C ILE A 302 -22.80 3.90 3.53
N HIS A 303 -23.40 5.10 3.55
CA HIS A 303 -23.09 6.12 4.55
C HIS A 303 -23.46 5.66 5.95
N ARG A 304 -22.83 6.27 6.96
CA ARG A 304 -23.20 6.08 8.37
C ARG A 304 -24.56 6.72 8.68
N GLY A 305 -25.29 6.09 9.55
CA GLY A 305 -26.50 6.65 10.17
C GLY A 305 -26.16 7.70 11.23
N LYS A 306 -27.19 8.37 11.71
CA LYS A 306 -27.08 9.36 12.80
C LYS A 306 -27.17 8.71 14.19
N SER A 307 -27.50 7.43 14.26
CA SER A 307 -27.61 6.64 15.46
C SER A 307 -27.18 5.19 15.21
N GLU A 308 -26.91 4.45 16.26
CA GLU A 308 -26.55 3.04 16.18
C GLU A 308 -27.70 2.18 15.58
N ALA A 309 -28.96 2.52 15.87
CA ALA A 309 -30.10 1.86 15.26
C ALA A 309 -30.20 2.09 13.76
N GLU A 310 -29.96 3.31 13.29
CA GLU A 310 -29.91 3.65 11.86
C GLU A 310 -28.73 2.95 11.16
N ASP A 311 -27.58 2.84 11.82
CA ASP A 311 -26.44 2.07 11.30
C ASP A 311 -26.79 0.59 11.12
N GLU A 312 -27.58 0.00 12.02
CA GLU A 312 -28.00 -1.40 11.89
C GLU A 312 -28.97 -1.58 10.71
N GLU A 313 -29.93 -0.66 10.53
CA GLU A 313 -30.86 -0.69 9.38
C GLU A 313 -30.09 -0.54 8.06
N LEU A 314 -29.12 0.39 8.00
CA LEU A 314 -28.27 0.58 6.83
C LEU A 314 -27.38 -0.64 6.56
N SER A 315 -26.86 -1.26 7.61
CA SER A 315 -26.07 -2.50 7.51
C SER A 315 -26.92 -3.64 6.96
N GLN A 316 -28.16 -3.77 7.41
CA GLN A 316 -29.08 -4.76 6.88
C GLN A 316 -29.43 -4.49 5.42
N THR A 317 -29.73 -3.23 5.07
CA THR A 317 -29.98 -2.80 3.69
C THR A 317 -28.81 -3.15 2.77
N LEU A 318 -27.57 -2.87 3.19
CA LEU A 318 -26.36 -3.20 2.44
C LEU A 318 -26.19 -4.72 2.26
N ARG A 319 -26.39 -5.47 3.35
CA ARG A 319 -26.28 -6.94 3.37
C ARG A 319 -27.31 -7.64 2.49
N GLU A 320 -28.51 -7.05 2.33
CA GLU A 320 -29.60 -7.61 1.53
C GLU A 320 -29.58 -7.12 0.07
N ASN A 321 -28.82 -6.10 -0.27
CA ASN A 321 -28.76 -5.54 -1.63
C ASN A 321 -28.20 -6.56 -2.62
N PRO A 322 -28.99 -7.03 -3.62
CA PRO A 322 -28.55 -8.08 -4.52
C PRO A 322 -27.34 -7.70 -5.39
N LYS A 323 -27.23 -6.41 -5.79
CA LYS A 323 -26.12 -5.88 -6.58
C LYS A 323 -24.83 -5.91 -5.78
N GLU A 324 -24.83 -5.33 -4.56
CA GLU A 324 -23.66 -5.28 -3.69
C GLU A 324 -23.18 -6.69 -3.31
N ARG A 325 -24.11 -7.60 -3.06
CA ARG A 325 -23.79 -9.02 -2.81
C ARG A 325 -23.14 -9.70 -4.01
N ALA A 326 -23.63 -9.48 -5.23
CA ALA A 326 -23.09 -10.07 -6.43
C ALA A 326 -21.67 -9.56 -6.72
N GLU A 327 -21.45 -8.24 -6.55
CA GLU A 327 -20.13 -7.62 -6.68
C GLU A 327 -19.17 -8.18 -5.62
N HIS A 328 -19.60 -8.23 -4.37
CA HIS A 328 -18.78 -8.75 -3.28
C HIS A 328 -18.41 -10.22 -3.47
N LEU A 329 -19.38 -11.05 -3.89
CA LEU A 329 -19.14 -12.48 -4.19
C LEU A 329 -18.05 -12.65 -5.26
N MET A 330 -18.07 -11.83 -6.30
CA MET A 330 -17.06 -11.86 -7.36
C MET A 330 -15.66 -11.56 -6.78
N LEU A 331 -15.53 -10.60 -5.87
CA LEU A 331 -14.24 -10.28 -5.23
C LEU A 331 -13.76 -11.38 -4.29
N VAL A 332 -14.67 -12.01 -3.54
CA VAL A 332 -14.35 -13.20 -2.71
C VAL A 332 -13.86 -14.36 -3.57
N ASP A 333 -14.52 -14.64 -4.68
CA ASP A 333 -14.10 -15.71 -5.60
C ASP A 333 -12.75 -15.41 -6.24
N LEU A 334 -12.47 -14.13 -6.56
CA LEU A 334 -11.16 -13.72 -7.05
C LEU A 334 -10.07 -13.93 -5.99
N ALA A 335 -10.31 -13.54 -4.73
CA ALA A 335 -9.39 -13.78 -3.63
C ALA A 335 -9.15 -15.27 -3.37
N ARG A 336 -10.21 -16.10 -3.45
CA ARG A 336 -10.10 -17.57 -3.36
C ARG A 336 -9.28 -18.15 -4.50
N ASN A 337 -9.45 -17.64 -5.71
CA ASN A 337 -8.67 -18.07 -6.88
C ASN A 337 -7.20 -17.69 -6.74
N ASP A 338 -6.89 -16.45 -6.32
CA ASP A 338 -5.53 -15.97 -6.11
C ASP A 338 -4.81 -16.84 -5.04
N LEU A 339 -5.43 -17.07 -3.88
CA LEU A 339 -4.86 -17.93 -2.83
C LEU A 339 -4.82 -19.40 -3.25
N GLY A 340 -5.78 -19.89 -4.03
CA GLY A 340 -5.80 -21.29 -4.51
C GLY A 340 -4.58 -21.68 -5.35
N ARG A 341 -3.93 -20.71 -5.99
CA ARG A 341 -2.68 -20.93 -6.76
C ARG A 341 -1.52 -21.35 -5.86
N VAL A 342 -1.43 -20.82 -4.64
CA VAL A 342 -0.26 -20.86 -3.75
C VAL A 342 -0.53 -21.54 -2.39
N CYS A 343 -1.79 -21.76 -2.02
CA CYS A 343 -2.17 -22.41 -0.76
C CYS A 343 -2.44 -23.91 -0.94
N LYS A 344 -2.32 -24.67 0.15
CA LYS A 344 -2.59 -26.12 0.19
C LYS A 344 -4.02 -26.41 -0.26
N SER A 345 -4.21 -27.46 -1.02
CA SER A 345 -5.54 -27.88 -1.49
C SER A 345 -6.49 -28.09 -0.29
N GLY A 346 -7.70 -27.51 -0.39
CA GLY A 346 -8.72 -27.59 0.67
C GLY A 346 -8.48 -26.69 1.88
N SER A 347 -7.38 -25.91 1.93
CA SER A 347 -7.11 -25.00 3.04
C SER A 347 -7.68 -23.60 2.84
N VAL A 348 -8.10 -23.24 1.62
CA VAL A 348 -8.65 -21.91 1.35
C VAL A 348 -10.09 -21.86 1.87
N THR A 349 -10.32 -20.99 2.85
CA THR A 349 -11.60 -20.80 3.55
C THR A 349 -11.99 -19.33 3.59
N VAL A 350 -13.24 -19.05 3.90
CA VAL A 350 -13.77 -17.70 4.10
C VAL A 350 -14.39 -17.64 5.49
N PRO A 351 -13.56 -17.50 6.56
CA PRO A 351 -14.04 -17.56 7.94
C PRO A 351 -14.96 -16.40 8.30
N GLN A 352 -14.83 -15.25 7.63
CA GLN A 352 -15.72 -14.10 7.74
C GLN A 352 -16.28 -13.82 6.34
N TYR A 353 -17.62 -13.87 6.20
CA TYR A 353 -18.27 -13.76 4.91
C TYR A 353 -19.42 -12.76 4.92
N MET A 354 -19.30 -11.71 4.10
CA MET A 354 -20.32 -10.66 3.93
C MET A 354 -20.76 -10.03 5.26
N GLU A 355 -19.81 -9.70 6.12
CA GLU A 355 -20.07 -8.95 7.34
C GLU A 355 -20.00 -7.44 7.10
N CYS A 356 -20.79 -6.67 7.86
CA CYS A 356 -20.75 -5.22 7.78
C CYS A 356 -19.74 -4.67 8.80
N GLU A 357 -18.74 -3.96 8.32
CA GLU A 357 -17.80 -3.21 9.17
C GLU A 357 -18.09 -1.71 9.10
N ARG A 358 -18.15 -1.08 10.28
CA ARG A 358 -18.44 0.36 10.43
C ARG A 358 -17.14 1.15 10.50
N TYR A 359 -16.97 2.03 9.53
CA TYR A 359 -15.86 3.00 9.47
C TYR A 359 -16.35 4.39 9.91
N SER A 360 -15.48 5.40 9.83
CA SER A 360 -15.81 6.77 10.28
C SER A 360 -17.05 7.37 9.59
N HIS A 361 -17.12 7.24 8.27
CA HIS A 361 -18.16 7.88 7.44
C HIS A 361 -18.99 6.90 6.63
N VAL A 362 -18.60 5.64 6.61
CA VAL A 362 -19.22 4.61 5.77
C VAL A 362 -19.30 3.27 6.51
N ILE A 363 -20.18 2.42 6.03
CA ILE A 363 -20.27 1.00 6.38
C ILE A 363 -19.90 0.24 5.12
N HIS A 364 -18.99 -0.73 5.23
CA HIS A 364 -18.59 -1.61 4.14
C HIS A 364 -19.04 -3.05 4.36
N LEU A 365 -19.30 -3.75 3.27
CA LEU A 365 -19.42 -5.20 3.27
C LEU A 365 -18.04 -5.80 3.11
N VAL A 366 -17.63 -6.65 4.05
CA VAL A 366 -16.27 -7.22 4.09
C VAL A 366 -16.31 -8.73 4.21
N SER A 367 -15.28 -9.37 3.70
CA SER A 367 -15.00 -10.80 3.92
C SER A 367 -13.51 -11.00 4.21
N ASN A 368 -13.18 -12.13 4.82
CA ASN A 368 -11.80 -12.56 5.00
C ASN A 368 -11.59 -13.91 4.31
N THR A 369 -10.69 -13.97 3.34
CA THR A 369 -10.30 -15.20 2.67
C THR A 369 -8.90 -15.59 3.15
N GLU A 370 -8.74 -16.82 3.64
CA GLU A 370 -7.51 -17.30 4.23
C GLU A 370 -7.10 -18.66 3.65
N GLY A 371 -5.79 -18.95 3.65
CA GLY A 371 -5.28 -20.25 3.24
C GLY A 371 -3.91 -20.55 3.82
N LEU A 372 -3.60 -21.82 4.02
CA LEU A 372 -2.26 -22.26 4.42
C LEU A 372 -1.35 -22.34 3.20
N VAL A 373 -0.25 -21.61 3.22
CA VAL A 373 0.74 -21.61 2.13
C VAL A 373 1.31 -23.01 1.93
N LYS A 374 1.46 -23.43 0.66
CA LYS A 374 2.06 -24.74 0.32
C LYS A 374 3.50 -24.84 0.81
N ASP A 375 3.92 -26.05 1.19
CA ASP A 375 5.30 -26.30 1.54
C ASP A 375 6.22 -25.99 0.34
N GLY A 376 7.32 -25.26 0.59
CA GLY A 376 8.26 -24.82 -0.44
C GLY A 376 7.84 -23.56 -1.22
N VAL A 377 6.65 -23.02 -1.02
CA VAL A 377 6.22 -21.75 -1.59
C VAL A 377 6.70 -20.62 -0.68
N LYS A 378 7.48 -19.69 -1.24
CA LYS A 378 7.95 -18.49 -0.50
C LYS A 378 6.83 -17.45 -0.41
N PRO A 379 6.74 -16.64 0.69
CA PRO A 379 5.71 -15.61 0.85
C PRO A 379 5.61 -14.63 -0.32
N ILE A 380 6.73 -14.28 -0.97
CA ILE A 380 6.73 -13.43 -2.17
C ILE A 380 5.94 -14.02 -3.35
N GLN A 381 5.81 -15.36 -3.44
CA GLN A 381 4.99 -15.99 -4.48
C GLN A 381 3.49 -15.82 -4.18
N VAL A 382 3.11 -15.69 -2.89
CA VAL A 382 1.74 -15.33 -2.49
C VAL A 382 1.42 -13.90 -2.94
N LEU A 383 2.35 -12.95 -2.69
CA LEU A 383 2.22 -11.59 -3.17
C LEU A 383 2.07 -11.54 -4.70
N ARG A 384 2.91 -12.29 -5.46
CA ARG A 384 2.80 -12.39 -6.92
C ARG A 384 1.45 -12.93 -7.38
N ALA A 385 0.92 -13.96 -6.70
CA ALA A 385 -0.38 -14.56 -7.05
C ALA A 385 -1.55 -13.60 -6.87
N SER A 386 -1.45 -12.68 -5.89
CA SER A 386 -2.50 -11.73 -5.53
C SER A 386 -2.38 -10.37 -6.25
N PHE A 387 -1.23 -10.09 -6.88
CA PHE A 387 -0.93 -8.78 -7.47
C PHE A 387 -1.38 -8.66 -8.93
N PRO A 388 -1.94 -7.51 -9.34
CA PRO A 388 -2.55 -6.50 -8.48
C PRO A 388 -3.91 -6.97 -7.96
N ALA A 389 -4.47 -6.23 -7.00
CA ALA A 389 -5.80 -6.54 -6.48
C ALA A 389 -6.87 -6.49 -7.57
N GLY A 390 -7.86 -7.36 -7.47
CA GLY A 390 -8.99 -7.39 -8.39
C GLY A 390 -9.87 -6.16 -8.29
N THR A 391 -10.00 -5.60 -7.09
CA THR A 391 -10.77 -4.38 -6.78
C THR A 391 -10.28 -3.13 -7.53
N VAL A 392 -9.06 -3.17 -8.07
CA VAL A 392 -8.46 -2.06 -8.85
C VAL A 392 -8.05 -2.45 -10.27
N SER A 393 -8.33 -3.68 -10.69
CA SER A 393 -8.04 -4.19 -12.03
C SER A 393 -9.31 -4.62 -12.77
N GLY A 394 -9.92 -5.72 -12.40
CA GLY A 394 -11.16 -6.23 -12.98
C GLY A 394 -11.20 -7.76 -13.07
N ALA A 395 -12.23 -8.27 -13.72
CA ALA A 395 -12.49 -9.70 -13.87
C ALA A 395 -12.94 -10.04 -15.31
N PRO A 396 -12.32 -11.03 -15.99
CA PRO A 396 -11.08 -11.73 -15.64
C PRO A 396 -9.88 -10.82 -15.60
N LYS A 397 -9.01 -10.95 -14.56
CA LYS A 397 -7.93 -10.01 -14.22
C LYS A 397 -7.04 -9.64 -15.41
N ILE A 398 -6.49 -10.62 -16.11
CA ILE A 398 -5.54 -10.41 -17.22
C ILE A 398 -6.21 -9.68 -18.39
N SER A 399 -7.41 -10.11 -18.84
CA SER A 399 -8.17 -9.46 -19.91
C SER A 399 -8.49 -8.01 -19.56
N ALA A 400 -9.00 -7.76 -18.34
CA ALA A 400 -9.32 -6.41 -17.90
C ALA A 400 -8.09 -5.49 -17.90
N MET A 401 -6.94 -5.97 -17.41
CA MET A 401 -5.70 -5.18 -17.40
C MET A 401 -5.18 -4.87 -18.80
N GLN A 402 -5.25 -5.81 -19.73
CA GLN A 402 -4.85 -5.60 -21.13
C GLN A 402 -5.72 -4.54 -21.79
N ILE A 403 -7.06 -4.66 -21.66
CA ILE A 403 -8.01 -3.67 -22.20
C ILE A 403 -7.77 -2.28 -21.59
N LEU A 404 -7.64 -2.20 -20.25
CA LEU A 404 -7.36 -0.94 -19.55
C LEU A 404 -6.08 -0.30 -20.05
N SER A 405 -5.01 -1.06 -20.27
CA SER A 405 -3.74 -0.50 -20.76
C SER A 405 -3.85 0.09 -22.17
N GLY A 406 -4.80 -0.35 -22.98
CA GLY A 406 -5.10 0.25 -24.29
C GLY A 406 -5.96 1.53 -24.20
N LEU A 407 -6.78 1.63 -23.16
CA LEU A 407 -7.69 2.77 -22.95
C LEU A 407 -7.06 3.90 -22.11
N GLU A 408 -6.15 3.57 -21.20
CA GLU A 408 -5.40 4.53 -20.40
C GLU A 408 -4.12 4.91 -21.14
N LYS A 409 -3.95 6.21 -21.45
CA LYS A 409 -2.80 6.69 -22.23
C LYS A 409 -1.51 6.75 -21.42
N THR A 410 -1.63 6.75 -20.09
CA THR A 410 -0.51 6.96 -19.16
C THR A 410 -0.39 5.83 -18.18
N LYS A 411 0.86 5.50 -17.80
CA LYS A 411 1.14 4.52 -16.75
C LYS A 411 0.54 4.96 -15.43
N ARG A 412 -0.03 4.02 -14.68
CA ARG A 412 -0.60 4.27 -13.34
C ARG A 412 0.46 4.54 -12.29
N ARG A 413 1.59 3.87 -12.41
CA ARG A 413 2.70 3.89 -11.47
C ARG A 413 2.26 3.50 -10.07
N PHE A 414 2.31 4.39 -9.08
CA PHE A 414 1.95 4.09 -7.69
C PHE A 414 0.49 3.64 -7.51
N TYR A 415 -0.42 4.23 -8.28
CA TYR A 415 -1.85 3.98 -8.13
C TYR A 415 -2.21 2.53 -8.51
N ALA A 416 -3.04 1.90 -7.67
CA ALA A 416 -3.44 0.49 -7.82
C ALA A 416 -2.26 -0.52 -7.77
N GLY A 417 -1.08 -0.06 -7.37
CA GLY A 417 0.04 -0.90 -6.97
C GLY A 417 -0.07 -1.35 -5.52
N ALA A 418 1.05 -1.52 -4.84
CA ALA A 418 1.08 -1.90 -3.43
C ALA A 418 2.15 -1.14 -2.64
N VAL A 419 1.87 -0.86 -1.36
CA VAL A 419 2.83 -0.38 -0.37
C VAL A 419 2.92 -1.41 0.75
N GLY A 420 4.14 -1.69 1.21
CA GLY A 420 4.32 -2.66 2.29
C GLY A 420 5.77 -3.00 2.57
N TYR A 421 5.96 -4.14 3.23
CA TYR A 421 7.27 -4.64 3.66
C TYR A 421 7.27 -6.16 3.83
N ILE A 422 8.49 -6.73 3.92
CA ILE A 422 8.74 -8.14 4.25
C ILE A 422 9.57 -8.18 5.54
N GLN A 423 9.19 -9.04 6.47
CA GLN A 423 9.93 -9.28 7.71
C GLN A 423 11.07 -10.28 7.48
N ASN A 424 11.98 -10.38 8.46
CA ASN A 424 13.11 -11.29 8.38
C ASN A 424 12.74 -12.79 8.36
N ASN A 425 11.58 -13.17 8.92
CA ASN A 425 11.04 -14.52 8.83
C ASN A 425 10.33 -14.81 7.49
N GLY A 426 10.25 -13.81 6.62
CA GLY A 426 9.57 -13.88 5.33
C GLY A 426 8.10 -13.47 5.38
N ASP A 427 7.51 -13.24 6.55
CA ASP A 427 6.16 -12.71 6.66
C ASP A 427 6.07 -11.36 5.95
N LEU A 428 4.91 -11.04 5.40
CA LEU A 428 4.72 -9.80 4.65
C LEU A 428 3.34 -9.18 4.90
N ASP A 429 3.30 -7.86 4.75
CA ASP A 429 2.06 -7.08 4.84
C ASP A 429 2.09 -5.97 3.78
N PHE A 430 1.16 -6.06 2.82
CA PHE A 430 1.03 -5.10 1.73
C PHE A 430 -0.40 -4.61 1.60
N CYS A 431 -0.58 -3.31 1.44
CA CYS A 431 -1.86 -2.69 1.10
C CYS A 431 -1.90 -2.28 -0.38
N ILE A 432 -3.11 -2.10 -0.90
CA ILE A 432 -3.33 -1.53 -2.22
C ILE A 432 -3.05 -0.02 -2.16
N THR A 433 -2.29 0.50 -3.13
CA THR A 433 -2.00 1.95 -3.17
C THR A 433 -3.18 2.70 -3.78
N ILE A 434 -4.18 2.97 -2.94
CA ILE A 434 -5.36 3.81 -3.23
C ILE A 434 -5.51 4.86 -2.15
N ARG A 435 -6.35 5.88 -2.36
CA ARG A 435 -6.47 7.01 -1.43
C ARG A 435 -5.09 7.60 -1.07
N SER A 436 -4.27 7.77 -2.10
CA SER A 436 -2.86 8.14 -1.97
C SER A 436 -2.48 9.24 -2.95
N ALA A 437 -1.41 9.95 -2.65
CA ALA A 437 -0.83 11.01 -3.46
C ALA A 437 0.67 10.84 -3.59
N LEU A 438 1.19 11.01 -4.80
CA LEU A 438 2.62 11.15 -5.07
C LEU A 438 2.94 12.63 -5.20
N CYS A 439 3.87 13.10 -4.38
CA CYS A 439 4.40 14.46 -4.42
C CYS A 439 5.76 14.49 -5.08
N LYS A 440 5.90 15.25 -6.17
CA LYS A 440 7.17 15.47 -6.86
C LYS A 440 7.25 16.92 -7.32
N ASN A 441 8.31 17.62 -6.95
CA ASN A 441 8.52 19.03 -7.30
C ASN A 441 7.34 19.96 -6.92
N GLY A 442 6.70 19.72 -5.76
CA GLY A 442 5.55 20.51 -5.30
C GLY A 442 4.22 20.19 -6.01
N VAL A 443 4.20 19.19 -6.89
CA VAL A 443 2.99 18.72 -7.57
C VAL A 443 2.52 17.40 -6.94
N PHE A 444 1.29 17.39 -6.45
CA PHE A 444 0.62 16.21 -5.93
C PHE A 444 -0.20 15.56 -7.04
N SER A 445 0.15 14.33 -7.37
CA SER A 445 -0.59 13.48 -8.32
C SER A 445 -1.48 12.54 -7.54
N LEU A 446 -2.79 12.69 -7.71
CA LEU A 446 -3.85 11.88 -7.09
C LEU A 446 -4.53 11.05 -8.17
N GLN A 447 -4.93 9.82 -7.87
CA GLN A 447 -5.61 8.98 -8.85
C GLN A 447 -6.73 8.18 -8.20
N ALA A 448 -7.85 8.01 -8.93
CA ALA A 448 -8.97 7.18 -8.51
C ALA A 448 -9.64 6.52 -9.71
N GLY A 449 -10.27 5.37 -9.45
CA GLY A 449 -11.06 4.63 -10.43
C GLY A 449 -12.36 4.09 -9.83
N GLY A 450 -13.27 3.67 -10.70
CA GLY A 450 -14.53 3.00 -10.38
C GLY A 450 -14.66 1.68 -11.11
N GLY A 451 -15.33 0.70 -10.51
CA GLY A 451 -15.60 -0.61 -11.09
C GLY A 451 -16.74 -0.55 -12.11
N ILE A 452 -16.43 -0.66 -13.40
CA ILE A 452 -17.41 -0.61 -14.48
C ILE A 452 -17.97 -2.00 -14.70
N VAL A 453 -19.29 -2.09 -14.57
CA VAL A 453 -20.11 -3.28 -14.85
C VAL A 453 -21.20 -2.95 -15.85
N TYR A 454 -22.00 -3.95 -16.24
CA TYR A 454 -23.05 -3.80 -17.28
C TYR A 454 -24.00 -2.63 -17.00
N ASP A 455 -24.44 -2.43 -15.74
CA ASP A 455 -25.40 -1.39 -15.35
C ASP A 455 -24.77 -0.03 -15.06
N SER A 456 -23.45 0.11 -15.15
CA SER A 456 -22.73 1.37 -14.90
C SER A 456 -23.16 2.47 -15.86
N THR A 457 -23.27 3.70 -15.34
CA THR A 457 -23.51 4.90 -16.16
C THR A 457 -22.30 5.84 -16.09
N PRO A 458 -21.88 6.44 -17.24
CA PRO A 458 -20.67 7.27 -17.28
C PRO A 458 -20.63 8.40 -16.25
N GLU A 459 -21.76 9.06 -16.02
CA GLU A 459 -21.90 10.18 -15.10
C GLU A 459 -21.75 9.75 -13.64
N ARG A 460 -22.38 8.63 -13.25
CA ARG A 460 -22.32 8.11 -11.89
C ARG A 460 -20.89 7.63 -11.58
N GLU A 461 -20.28 6.92 -12.50
CA GLU A 461 -18.92 6.41 -12.33
C GLU A 461 -17.89 7.56 -12.24
N PHE A 462 -18.06 8.62 -13.01
CA PHE A 462 -17.24 9.82 -12.86
C PHE A 462 -17.43 10.46 -11.48
N THR A 463 -18.67 10.61 -11.01
CA THR A 463 -18.97 11.15 -9.68
C THR A 463 -18.31 10.31 -8.57
N GLU A 464 -18.35 8.99 -8.69
CA GLU A 464 -17.68 8.10 -7.73
C GLU A 464 -16.16 8.35 -7.66
N THR A 465 -15.51 8.61 -8.80
CA THR A 465 -14.08 8.99 -8.76
C THR A 465 -13.84 10.33 -8.06
N GLN A 466 -14.77 11.28 -8.15
CA GLN A 466 -14.67 12.55 -7.42
C GLN A 466 -14.83 12.34 -5.92
N GLU A 467 -15.81 11.53 -5.50
CA GLU A 467 -16.03 11.16 -4.11
C GLU A 467 -14.78 10.49 -3.52
N LYS A 468 -14.14 9.56 -4.28
CA LYS A 468 -12.91 8.87 -3.88
C LYS A 468 -11.68 9.78 -3.78
N LEU A 469 -11.62 10.87 -4.54
CA LEU A 469 -10.54 11.86 -4.46
C LEU A 469 -10.81 12.94 -3.40
N GLY A 470 -12.07 13.10 -2.97
CA GLY A 470 -12.52 14.24 -2.16
C GLY A 470 -11.70 14.47 -0.90
N ALA A 471 -11.48 13.43 -0.09
CA ALA A 471 -10.71 13.55 1.14
C ALA A 471 -9.26 14.03 0.91
N LEU A 472 -8.60 13.51 -0.13
CA LEU A 472 -7.24 13.92 -0.49
C LEU A 472 -7.20 15.36 -1.03
N ILE A 473 -8.16 15.74 -1.88
CA ILE A 473 -8.26 17.11 -2.40
C ILE A 473 -8.48 18.07 -1.22
N ALA A 474 -9.39 17.76 -0.30
CA ALA A 474 -9.64 18.58 0.88
C ALA A 474 -8.37 18.81 1.72
N THR A 475 -7.52 17.80 1.90
CA THR A 475 -6.26 17.97 2.64
C THR A 475 -5.27 18.93 1.99
N LEU A 476 -5.39 19.16 0.68
CA LEU A 476 -4.53 20.05 -0.10
C LEU A 476 -5.12 21.45 -0.26
N THR A 477 -6.46 21.59 -0.18
CA THR A 477 -7.17 22.80 -0.56
C THR A 477 -7.85 23.52 0.62
N GLU A 478 -8.11 22.82 1.72
CA GLU A 478 -8.75 23.35 2.94
C GLU A 478 -7.74 23.47 4.09
#